data_f3b069da3a0943248760a42f7929da19
#
_entry.id   f3b069da3a0943248760a42f7929da19
#
_cell.length_a   1.000
_cell.length_b   1.000
_cell.length_c   1.000
_cell.angle_alpha   90.00
_cell.angle_beta   90.00
_cell.angle_gamma   90.00
#
_symmetry.space_group_name_H-M   'P 1'
#
loop_
_entity.id
_entity.type
_entity.pdbx_description
1 polymer ?
#
loop_
_entity_poly.entity_id
_entity_poly.type
_entity_poly.pdbx_seq_one_letter_code
_entity_poly.pdbx_strand_id
1 'polypeptide(L)' 'MLTKKDLLEAIEDMPMDTKFCIVTSDGRIIELKLSNVICDVKHNMIGIC' A
#
# COMPACT_ATOMS: atom_id res chain seq x y z
N MET A 1 -12.06 5.81 6.52
CA MET A 1 -11.40 4.76 5.71
C MET A 1 -10.27 5.40 4.91
N LEU A 2 -9.19 4.69 4.74
CA LEU A 2 -8.05 5.17 3.96
C LEU A 2 -8.40 5.22 2.48
N THR A 3 -8.20 6.37 1.85
CA THR A 3 -8.46 6.56 0.42
C THR A 3 -7.16 6.75 -0.35
N LYS A 4 -7.25 6.68 -1.68
CA LYS A 4 -6.11 6.98 -2.55
C LYS A 4 -5.57 8.38 -2.28
N LYS A 5 -6.46 9.36 -2.08
CA LYS A 5 -6.07 10.74 -1.79
C LYS A 5 -5.25 10.82 -0.50
N ASP A 6 -5.74 10.16 0.57
CA ASP A 6 -5.04 10.14 1.85
C ASP A 6 -3.65 9.53 1.71
N LEU A 7 -3.56 8.42 0.97
CA LEU A 7 -2.28 7.74 0.79
C LEU A 7 -1.30 8.59 -0.02
N LEU A 8 -1.76 9.21 -1.10
CA LEU A 8 -0.90 10.08 -1.92
C LEU A 8 -0.35 11.25 -1.11
N GLU A 9 -1.16 11.86 -0.27
CA GLU A 9 -0.71 12.94 0.60
C GLU A 9 0.32 12.48 1.61
N ALA A 10 0.11 11.28 2.17
CA ALA A 10 1.01 10.74 3.18
C ALA A 10 2.41 10.43 2.64
N ILE A 11 2.51 10.06 1.36
CA ILE A 11 3.78 9.60 0.77
C ILE A 11 4.42 10.59 -0.19
N GLU A 12 3.83 11.78 -0.38
CA GLU A 12 4.29 12.70 -1.42
C GLU A 12 5.75 13.14 -1.26
N ASP A 13 6.24 13.21 -0.02
CA ASP A 13 7.62 13.63 0.26
C ASP A 13 8.60 12.46 0.25
N MET A 14 8.15 11.25 0.00
CA MET A 14 9.01 10.08 0.01
C MET A 14 9.68 9.85 -1.33
N PRO A 15 10.94 9.34 -1.35
CA PRO A 15 11.61 9.00 -2.59
C PRO A 15 10.83 7.97 -3.41
N MET A 16 11.05 7.98 -4.73
CA MET A 16 10.35 7.07 -5.65
C MET A 16 10.68 5.60 -5.42
N ASP A 17 11.83 5.31 -4.81
CA ASP A 17 12.25 3.93 -4.53
C ASP A 17 11.84 3.47 -3.13
N THR A 18 11.00 4.22 -2.45
CA THR A 18 10.47 3.85 -1.14
C THR A 18 9.67 2.55 -1.27
N LYS A 19 9.93 1.61 -0.37
CA LYS A 19 9.31 0.29 -0.40
C LYS A 19 8.06 0.23 0.45
N PHE A 20 7.06 -0.51 -0.01
CA PHE A 20 5.88 -0.81 0.80
C PHE A 20 6.07 -2.11 1.54
N CYS A 21 5.59 -2.14 2.77
CA CYS A 21 5.63 -3.35 3.59
C CYS A 21 4.38 -3.45 4.46
N ILE A 22 4.14 -4.65 4.97
CA ILE A 22 3.14 -4.89 6.00
C ILE A 22 3.90 -5.18 7.29
N VAL A 23 3.51 -4.50 8.36
CA VAL A 23 4.02 -4.79 9.70
C VAL A 23 2.98 -5.61 10.43
N THR A 24 3.33 -6.82 10.82
CA THR A 24 2.41 -7.72 11.54
C THR A 24 2.36 -7.38 13.01
N SER A 25 1.35 -7.91 13.71
CA SER A 25 1.16 -7.65 15.14
C SER A 25 2.31 -8.19 16.01
N ASP A 26 3.04 -9.18 15.54
CA ASP A 26 4.21 -9.74 16.23
C ASP A 26 5.52 -9.05 15.85
N GLY A 27 5.45 -7.95 15.10
CA GLY A 27 6.61 -7.14 14.76
C GLY A 27 7.37 -7.56 13.52
N ARG A 28 6.85 -8.49 12.72
CA ARG A 28 7.47 -8.86 11.47
C ARG A 28 7.18 -7.86 10.37
N ILE A 29 8.14 -7.73 9.45
CA ILE A 29 8.02 -6.85 8.29
C ILE A 29 7.97 -7.72 7.05
N ILE A 30 6.89 -7.59 6.27
CA ILE A 30 6.70 -8.33 5.02
C ILE A 30 6.74 -7.33 3.88
N GLU A 31 7.76 -7.40 3.04
CA GLU A 31 7.89 -6.55 1.86
C GLU A 31 6.84 -6.91 0.83
N LEU A 32 6.20 -5.90 0.26
CA LEU A 32 5.19 -6.09 -0.78
C LEU A 32 5.79 -5.94 -2.16
N LYS A 33 5.33 -6.77 -3.08
CA LYS A 33 5.64 -6.68 -4.50
C LYS A 33 4.41 -6.19 -5.24
N LEU A 34 4.60 -5.68 -6.45
CA LEU A 34 3.47 -5.25 -7.28
C LEU A 34 2.44 -6.36 -7.48
N SER A 35 2.89 -7.62 -7.55
CA SER A 35 1.99 -8.77 -7.67
C SER A 35 1.08 -8.97 -6.46
N ASN A 36 1.41 -8.36 -5.33
CA ASN A 36 0.57 -8.42 -4.13
C ASN A 36 -0.54 -7.36 -4.12
N VAL A 37 -0.52 -6.42 -5.07
CA VAL A 37 -1.49 -5.34 -5.13
C VAL A 37 -2.57 -5.69 -6.13
N ILE A 38 -3.82 -5.64 -5.68
CA ILE A 38 -4.98 -5.92 -6.51
C ILE A 38 -5.76 -4.63 -6.68
N CYS A 39 -5.94 -4.20 -7.94
CA CYS A 39 -6.74 -3.03 -8.25
C CYS A 39 -8.09 -3.46 -8.80
N ASP A 40 -9.14 -3.19 -8.05
CA ASP A 40 -10.50 -3.50 -8.46
C ASP A 40 -11.19 -2.20 -8.88
N VAL A 41 -11.10 -1.92 -10.18
CA VAL A 41 -11.67 -0.68 -10.75
C VAL A 41 -13.18 -0.69 -10.64
N LYS A 42 -13.80 -1.83 -10.82
CA LYS A 42 -15.26 -1.97 -10.78
C LYS A 42 -15.85 -1.57 -9.43
N HIS A 43 -15.17 -1.92 -8.35
CA HIS A 43 -15.63 -1.62 -7.00
C HIS A 43 -14.89 -0.45 -6.35
N ASN A 44 -14.02 0.22 -7.10
CA ASN A 44 -13.24 1.34 -6.57
C ASN A 44 -12.39 0.96 -5.36
N MET A 45 -11.73 -0.18 -5.42
CA MET A 45 -10.95 -0.68 -4.29
C MET A 45 -9.56 -1.10 -4.71
N ILE A 46 -8.61 -0.93 -3.80
CA ILE A 46 -7.25 -1.47 -3.92
C ILE A 46 -7.04 -2.39 -2.74
N GLY A 47 -6.68 -3.63 -3.04
CA GLY A 47 -6.44 -4.64 -2.02
C GLY A 47 -5.02 -5.13 -2.02
N ILE A 48 -4.63 -5.78 -0.94
CA ILE A 48 -3.34 -6.43 -0.79
C ILE A 48 -3.60 -7.89 -0.49
N CYS A 49 -2.94 -8.76 -1.27
CA CYS A 49 -3.17 -10.19 -1.13
C CYS A 49 -1.88 -10.99 -1.08
#